data_39e6b0c50b338ef6bcc8aabcce359aab
#
_entry.id   39e6b0c50b338ef6bcc8aabcce359aab
#
_cell.length_a   1.000
_cell.length_b   1.000
_cell.length_c   1.000
_cell.angle_alpha   90.00
_cell.angle_beta   90.00
_cell.angle_gamma   90.00
#
_symmetry.space_group_name_H-M   'P 1'
#
loop_
_entity.id
_entity.type
_entity.pdbx_description
1 polymer ?
#
loop_
_entity_poly.entity_id
_entity_poly.type
_entity_poly.pdbx_seq_one_letter_code
_entity_poly.pdbx_strand_id
1 'polypeptide(L)'
;MKIVEKPWGRELWVAVTDQYALKIIEFKKGSRSSLQYHKVKHEHIYVDSGVAEMEWENDQGQMEKLLLKPGDVVENKPGRKHRTTAIEDVRFIEVSTPHLDDVVRVEDDYHRK
;
A
#
# COMPACT_ATOMS: atom_id res chain seq x y z
N MET A 1 -9.16 6.37 -16.76
CA MET A 1 -8.79 5.97 -15.39
C MET A 1 -9.61 4.76 -14.99
N LYS A 2 -8.97 3.78 -14.38
CA LYS A 2 -9.62 2.54 -13.93
C LYS A 2 -9.84 2.60 -12.42
N ILE A 3 -11.02 2.17 -11.96
CA ILE A 3 -11.31 2.05 -10.53
C ILE A 3 -11.36 0.56 -10.18
N VAL A 4 -10.59 0.16 -9.18
CA VAL A 4 -10.52 -1.23 -8.71
C VAL A 4 -11.02 -1.27 -7.27
N GLU A 5 -12.13 -1.97 -7.03
CA GLU A 5 -12.66 -2.14 -5.68
C GLU A 5 -11.83 -3.16 -4.91
N LYS A 6 -11.60 -2.87 -3.63
CA LYS A 6 -10.88 -3.73 -2.70
C LYS A 6 -11.71 -3.93 -1.43
N PRO A 7 -11.47 -5.02 -0.66
CA PRO A 7 -12.20 -5.22 0.59
C PRO A 7 -12.07 -4.07 1.58
N TRP A 8 -10.95 -3.37 1.56
CA TRP A 8 -10.63 -2.27 2.49
C TRP A 8 -10.94 -0.87 1.93
N GLY A 9 -11.32 -0.76 0.65
CA GLY A 9 -11.57 0.52 0.01
C GLY A 9 -11.46 0.42 -1.51
N ARG A 10 -10.63 1.24 -2.13
CA ARG A 10 -10.47 1.21 -3.59
C ARG A 10 -9.14 1.79 -4.04
N GLU A 11 -8.78 1.44 -5.28
CA GLU A 11 -7.64 2.02 -5.99
C GLU A 11 -8.13 2.72 -7.25
N LEU A 12 -7.62 3.91 -7.48
CA LEU A 12 -7.84 4.69 -8.70
C LEU A 12 -6.53 4.60 -9.50
N TRP A 13 -6.56 3.89 -10.62
CA TRP A 13 -5.39 3.73 -11.49
C TRP A 13 -5.31 4.93 -12.42
N VAL A 14 -4.53 5.93 -12.04
CA VAL A 14 -4.44 7.21 -12.75
C VAL A 14 -3.59 7.09 -14.00
N ALA A 15 -2.43 6.44 -13.89
CA ALA A 15 -1.52 6.25 -15.02
C ALA A 15 -0.83 4.90 -14.88
N VAL A 16 -0.85 4.13 -15.95
CA VAL A 16 -0.16 2.85 -16.04
C VAL A 16 0.52 2.77 -17.40
N THR A 17 1.83 2.64 -17.37
CA THR A 17 2.65 2.48 -18.57
C THR A 17 3.55 1.26 -18.41
N ASP A 18 4.35 0.96 -19.40
CA ASP A 18 5.33 -0.11 -19.31
C ASP A 18 6.54 0.24 -18.42
N GLN A 19 6.61 1.46 -17.90
CA GLN A 19 7.71 1.93 -17.06
C GLN A 19 7.30 2.35 -15.66
N TYR A 20 6.07 2.78 -15.45
CA TYR A 20 5.61 3.24 -14.13
C TYR A 20 4.10 3.09 -13.96
N ALA A 21 3.66 3.18 -12.72
CA ALA A 21 2.25 3.28 -12.38
C ALA A 21 2.04 4.37 -11.32
N LEU A 22 0.95 5.09 -11.44
CA LEU A 22 0.47 6.06 -10.44
C LEU A 22 -0.94 5.69 -10.03
N LYS A 23 -1.13 5.43 -8.74
CA LYS A 23 -2.43 5.09 -8.17
C LYS A 23 -2.77 6.03 -7.04
N ILE A 24 -4.06 6.29 -6.88
CA ILE A 24 -4.60 6.86 -5.64
C ILE A 24 -5.27 5.70 -4.91
N ILE A 25 -4.91 5.50 -3.65
CA ILE A 25 -5.38 4.38 -2.85
C ILE A 25 -6.15 4.93 -1.66
N GLU A 26 -7.40 4.50 -1.51
CA GLU A 26 -8.29 4.96 -0.45
C GLU A 26 -8.68 3.80 0.44
N PHE A 27 -8.40 3.92 1.73
CA PHE A 27 -8.82 2.97 2.76
C PHE A 27 -9.95 3.58 3.60
N LYS A 28 -10.93 2.77 3.92
CA LYS A 28 -11.98 3.14 4.87
C LYS A 28 -11.48 2.98 6.30
N LYS A 29 -11.84 3.91 7.16
CA LYS A 29 -11.54 3.88 8.59
C LYS A 29 -11.81 2.48 9.16
N GLY A 30 -10.84 1.95 9.90
CA GLY A 30 -10.93 0.66 10.56
C GLY A 30 -10.59 -0.53 9.67
N SER A 31 -10.39 -0.32 8.36
CA SER A 31 -10.04 -1.39 7.43
C SER A 31 -8.52 -1.53 7.32
N ARG A 32 -8.06 -2.73 6.97
CA ARG A 32 -6.65 -2.97 6.76
C ARG A 32 -6.40 -3.86 5.54
N SER A 33 -5.23 -3.70 4.96
CA SER A 33 -4.76 -4.56 3.88
C SER A 33 -4.23 -5.89 4.44
N SER A 34 -3.87 -6.80 3.55
CA SER A 34 -3.09 -7.98 3.93
C SER A 34 -1.69 -7.57 4.41
N LEU A 35 -1.07 -8.43 5.22
CA LEU A 35 0.38 -8.41 5.39
C LEU A 35 0.97 -9.02 4.15
N GLN A 36 1.74 -8.25 3.39
CA GLN A 36 2.16 -8.61 2.04
C GLN A 36 3.55 -8.10 1.71
N TYR A 37 4.12 -8.64 0.65
CA TYR A 37 5.31 -8.07 0.01
C TYR A 37 5.21 -8.26 -1.50
N HIS A 38 6.08 -7.56 -2.21
CA HIS A 38 6.20 -7.65 -3.68
C HIS A 38 7.57 -8.24 -4.01
N LYS A 39 7.64 -9.13 -4.99
CA LYS A 39 8.91 -9.77 -5.38
C LYS A 39 9.79 -8.82 -6.18
N VAL A 40 9.19 -8.03 -7.06
CA VAL A 40 9.88 -7.15 -8.01
C VAL A 40 9.42 -5.71 -7.87
N LYS A 41 8.13 -5.49 -7.60
CA LYS A 41 7.53 -4.15 -7.53
C LYS A 41 8.20 -3.30 -6.47
N HIS A 42 8.56 -2.09 -6.84
CA HIS A 42 9.13 -1.07 -5.95
C HIS A 42 8.16 0.11 -5.93
N GLU A 43 7.75 0.54 -4.76
CA GLU A 43 6.76 1.61 -4.62
C GLU A 43 7.16 2.64 -3.59
N HIS A 44 6.68 3.87 -3.80
CA HIS A 44 6.66 4.92 -2.79
C HIS A 44 5.22 5.33 -2.56
N ILE A 45 4.86 5.55 -1.31
CA ILE A 45 3.53 5.98 -0.89
C ILE A 45 3.65 7.32 -0.21
N TYR A 46 2.88 8.30 -0.70
CA TYR A 46 2.74 9.63 -0.10
C TYR A 46 1.37 9.71 0.54
N VAL A 47 1.29 10.17 1.79
CA VAL A 47 0.02 10.34 2.48
C VAL A 47 -0.59 11.70 2.10
N ASP A 48 -1.70 11.66 1.38
CA ASP A 48 -2.41 12.88 0.95
C ASP A 48 -3.36 13.39 2.04
N SER A 49 -4.15 12.48 2.63
CA SER A 49 -5.10 12.85 3.71
C SER A 49 -5.34 11.66 4.63
N GLY A 50 -5.79 11.95 5.85
CA GLY A 50 -6.13 10.94 6.86
C GLY A 50 -4.91 10.43 7.62
N VAL A 51 -5.14 9.42 8.46
CA VAL A 51 -4.13 8.84 9.34
C VAL A 51 -4.17 7.33 9.22
N ALA A 52 -3.01 6.70 9.11
CA ALA A 52 -2.87 5.25 9.03
C ALA A 52 -1.72 4.77 9.91
N GLU A 53 -1.79 3.51 10.31
CA GLU A 53 -0.68 2.79 10.90
C GLU A 53 -0.18 1.79 9.86
N MET A 54 1.13 1.75 9.65
CA MET A 54 1.74 0.75 8.77
C MET A 54 2.68 -0.13 9.57
N GLU A 55 2.44 -1.44 9.54
CA GLU A 55 3.43 -2.43 9.94
C GLU A 55 4.39 -2.55 8.76
N TRP A 56 5.68 -2.32 9.03
CA TRP A 56 6.68 -2.10 7.99
C TRP A 56 7.99 -2.76 8.37
N GLU A 57 8.53 -3.57 7.47
CA GLU A 57 9.79 -4.27 7.68
C GLU A 57 10.95 -3.34 7.34
N ASN A 58 11.83 -3.09 8.30
CA ASN A 58 13.00 -2.23 8.09
C ASN A 58 14.12 -2.98 7.35
N ASP A 59 15.22 -2.27 7.09
CA ASP A 59 16.34 -2.83 6.34
C ASP A 59 17.09 -3.95 7.11
N GLN A 60 16.86 -4.09 8.41
CA GLN A 60 17.39 -5.18 9.23
C GLN A 60 16.44 -6.36 9.32
N GLY A 61 15.32 -6.34 8.60
CA GLY A 61 14.34 -7.41 8.61
C GLY A 61 13.43 -7.41 9.85
N GLN A 62 13.39 -6.32 10.60
CA GLN A 62 12.55 -6.20 11.79
C GLN A 62 11.28 -5.42 11.45
N MET A 63 10.16 -5.86 12.04
CA MET A 63 8.89 -5.16 11.85
C MET A 63 8.79 -3.97 12.77
N GLU A 64 8.39 -2.82 12.20
CA GLU A 64 8.12 -1.59 12.92
C GLU A 64 6.68 -1.17 12.68
N LYS A 65 6.15 -0.35 13.58
CA LYS A 65 4.87 0.32 13.40
C LYS A 65 5.11 1.79 13.14
N LEU A 66 4.68 2.25 11.97
CA LEU A 66 4.80 3.65 11.56
C LEU A 66 3.43 4.30 11.67
N LEU A 67 3.36 5.45 12.34
CA LEU A 67 2.18 6.30 12.29
C LEU A 67 2.33 7.27 11.13
N LEU A 68 1.45 7.17 10.16
CA LEU A 68 1.50 7.93 8.91
C LEU A 68 0.46 9.04 8.94
N LYS A 69 0.91 10.26 8.67
CA LYS A 69 0.11 11.48 8.63
C LYS A 69 0.30 12.17 7.28
N PRO A 70 -0.58 13.11 6.89
CA PRO A 70 -0.43 13.84 5.63
C PRO A 70 0.97 14.42 5.46
N GLY A 71 1.57 14.19 4.31
CA GLY A 71 2.92 14.61 3.97
C GLY A 71 4.00 13.57 4.21
N ASP A 72 3.70 12.49 4.93
CA ASP A 72 4.67 11.41 5.14
C ASP A 72 4.87 10.58 3.88
N VAL A 73 6.07 10.04 3.72
CA VAL A 73 6.44 9.19 2.58
C VAL A 73 7.00 7.88 3.12
N VAL A 74 6.57 6.77 2.52
CA VAL A 74 7.07 5.44 2.83
C VAL A 74 7.56 4.78 1.55
N GLU A 75 8.72 4.13 1.65
CA GLU A 75 9.27 3.31 0.56
C GLU A 75 9.09 1.83 0.87
N ASN A 76 8.47 1.10 -0.05
CA ASN A 76 8.37 -0.36 0.00
C ASN A 76 9.21 -0.96 -1.12
N LYS A 77 10.44 -1.33 -0.77
CA LYS A 77 11.36 -2.03 -1.66
C LYS A 77 10.86 -3.45 -1.94
N PRO A 78 11.28 -4.07 -3.05
CA PRO A 78 11.00 -5.49 -3.28
C PRO A 78 11.39 -6.34 -2.06
N GLY A 79 10.51 -7.27 -1.68
CA GLY A 79 10.72 -8.16 -0.54
C GLY A 79 10.30 -7.60 0.82
N ARG A 80 10.04 -6.31 0.95
CA ARG A 80 9.68 -5.67 2.22
C ARG A 80 8.24 -5.97 2.59
N LYS A 81 8.04 -6.60 3.72
CA LYS A 81 6.70 -6.88 4.25
C LYS A 81 6.07 -5.61 4.81
N HIS A 82 4.80 -5.41 4.52
CA HIS A 82 4.06 -4.26 5.03
C HIS A 82 2.56 -4.55 5.08
N ARG A 83 1.88 -3.83 5.98
CA ARG A 83 0.41 -3.87 6.14
C ARG A 83 -0.06 -2.50 6.60
N THR A 84 -1.10 -1.99 5.97
CA THR A 84 -1.72 -0.71 6.32
C THR A 84 -3.02 -0.93 7.05
N THR A 85 -3.21 -0.22 8.17
CA THR A 85 -4.48 -0.12 8.90
C THR A 85 -4.90 1.34 8.91
N ALA A 86 -6.10 1.64 8.43
CA ALA A 86 -6.62 3.00 8.41
C ALA A 86 -7.19 3.36 9.79
N ILE A 87 -6.58 4.34 10.45
CA ILE A 87 -7.09 4.90 11.72
C ILE A 87 -8.25 5.84 11.43
N GLU A 88 -8.15 6.59 10.33
CA GLU A 88 -9.21 7.40 9.73
C GLU A 88 -9.34 7.00 8.28
N ASP A 89 -10.34 7.51 7.58
CA ASP A 89 -10.34 7.40 6.11
C ASP A 89 -9.05 8.01 5.61
N VAL A 90 -8.27 7.25 4.85
CA VAL A 90 -6.95 7.68 4.41
C VAL A 90 -6.82 7.58 2.90
N ARG A 91 -6.14 8.55 2.32
CA ARG A 91 -5.82 8.57 0.90
C ARG A 91 -4.31 8.61 0.72
N PHE A 92 -3.80 7.64 -0.03
CA PHE A 92 -2.41 7.59 -0.45
C PHE A 92 -2.28 7.91 -1.92
N ILE A 93 -1.15 8.50 -2.28
CA ILE A 93 -0.69 8.56 -3.67
C ILE A 93 0.47 7.60 -3.77
N GLU A 94 0.35 6.58 -4.62
CA GLU A 94 1.37 5.57 -4.82
C GLU A 94 1.97 5.71 -6.20
N VAL A 95 3.29 5.81 -6.27
CA VAL A 95 4.05 5.68 -7.51
C VAL A 95 4.88 4.40 -7.43
N SER A 96 4.88 3.62 -8.50
CA SER A 96 5.56 2.33 -8.50
C SER A 96 6.05 1.92 -9.88
N THR A 97 6.89 0.88 -9.89
CA THR A 97 7.13 0.12 -11.11
C THR A 97 5.84 -0.57 -11.56
N PRO A 98 5.69 -0.96 -12.84
CA PRO A 98 4.39 -1.38 -13.39
C PRO A 98 4.01 -2.84 -13.11
N HIS A 99 4.55 -3.46 -12.07
CA HIS A 99 4.30 -4.85 -11.70
C HIS A 99 3.02 -4.96 -10.87
N LEU A 100 1.85 -4.74 -11.49
CA LEU A 100 0.58 -4.51 -10.78
C LEU A 100 0.03 -5.75 -10.08
N ASP A 101 0.31 -6.95 -10.60
CA ASP A 101 -0.19 -8.21 -10.04
C ASP A 101 0.83 -8.89 -9.12
N ASP A 102 1.97 -8.24 -8.88
CA ASP A 102 3.05 -8.78 -8.08
C ASP A 102 2.77 -8.55 -6.59
N VAL A 103 2.04 -9.47 -5.98
CA VAL A 103 1.76 -9.43 -4.55
C VAL A 103 1.78 -10.84 -3.97
N VAL A 104 2.48 -11.00 -2.85
CA VAL A 104 2.45 -12.23 -2.04
C VAL A 104 1.79 -11.88 -0.71
N ARG A 105 0.63 -12.47 -0.44
CA ARG A 105 -0.10 -12.23 0.81
C ARG A 105 0.33 -13.25 1.85
N VAL A 106 0.95 -12.76 2.94
CA VAL A 106 1.41 -13.58 4.06
C VAL A 106 0.27 -13.86 5.02
N GLU A 107 -0.51 -12.82 5.34
CA GLU A 107 -1.73 -12.90 6.15
C GLU A 107 -2.79 -12.02 5.50
N ASP A 108 -4.00 -12.54 5.35
CA ASP A 108 -5.09 -11.79 4.73
C ASP A 108 -6.41 -12.09 5.42
N ASP A 109 -7.01 -11.07 6.04
CA ASP A 109 -8.31 -11.17 6.71
C ASP A 109 -9.43 -11.57 5.76
N TYR A 110 -9.24 -11.35 4.46
CA TYR A 110 -10.25 -11.58 3.42
C TYR A 110 -10.05 -12.92 2.70
N HIS A 111 -9.07 -13.71 3.12
CA HIS A 111 -8.76 -15.06 2.61
C HIS A 111 -8.51 -15.10 1.10
N ARG A 112 -7.91 -14.06 0.54
CA ARG A 112 -7.47 -14.04 -0.87
C ARG A 112 -6.14 -14.77 -1.00
N LYS A 113 -5.86 -15.22 -2.18
CA LYS A 113 -4.57 -15.85 -2.50
C LYS A 113 -3.54 -14.84 -2.93
#